data_aafb03febf6bb9d377247e80be1b2134
#
_entry.id   aafb03febf6bb9d377247e80be1b2134
#
_cell.length_a   1.000
_cell.length_b   1.000
_cell.length_c   1.000
_cell.angle_alpha   90.00
_cell.angle_beta   90.00
_cell.angle_gamma   90.00
#
_symmetry.space_group_name_H-M   'P 1'
#
loop_
_entity.id
_entity.type
_entity.pdbx_description
1 polymer ?
#
loop_
_entity_poly.entity_id
_entity_poly.type
_entity_poly.pdbx_seq_one_letter_code
_entity_poly.pdbx_strand_id
1 'polypeptide(L)'
;MNSERVVRRGVLAIAFAGLLAGGTYAQSQDPTPQQQDIQNDKKDIRNDKKDLAKDRADRNADQRDVNHDKRDLSKDRADRNADQRDINHDGRDLNKDRMDRNKDQRDINHDKAQLARDGKNFGANSAQAQADRKDLHADRVDRNKDQRDINHDRGDLNKDRAERNADQRDINHDKKDLANDRKDRNQDQKDQQGQERSAQRSQGSAPRQARALRAVFNC
;
A
#
# COMPACT_ATOMS: atom_id res chain seq x y z
N MET A 1 25.15 -7.14 -15.79
CA MET A 1 25.14 -7.63 -17.20
C MET A 1 23.72 -7.48 -17.69
N ASN A 2 23.51 -6.41 -18.46
CA ASN A 2 22.23 -6.01 -19.02
C ASN A 2 21.97 -6.76 -20.31
N SER A 3 20.80 -7.34 -20.50
CA SER A 3 20.31 -7.80 -21.79
C SER A 3 18.96 -7.15 -22.09
N GLU A 4 19.02 -6.02 -22.77
CA GLU A 4 17.86 -5.40 -23.40
C GLU A 4 17.41 -6.26 -24.59
N ARG A 5 16.21 -6.78 -24.54
CA ARG A 5 15.54 -7.37 -25.71
C ARG A 5 14.70 -6.31 -26.41
N VAL A 6 15.28 -5.72 -27.41
CA VAL A 6 14.57 -4.88 -28.37
C VAL A 6 13.70 -5.76 -29.27
N VAL A 7 12.39 -5.69 -29.08
CA VAL A 7 11.41 -6.30 -29.98
C VAL A 7 11.14 -5.30 -31.12
N ARG A 8 11.77 -5.51 -32.27
CA ARG A 8 11.47 -4.79 -33.50
C ARG A 8 10.15 -5.29 -34.09
N ARG A 9 9.12 -4.46 -34.02
CA ARG A 9 7.87 -4.68 -34.77
C ARG A 9 8.09 -4.20 -36.20
N GLY A 10 8.18 -5.14 -37.13
CA GLY A 10 8.20 -4.88 -38.56
C GLY A 10 6.82 -4.40 -39.02
N VAL A 11 6.78 -3.20 -39.59
CA VAL A 11 5.60 -2.67 -40.28
C VAL A 11 5.69 -3.17 -41.74
N LEU A 12 4.79 -4.07 -42.09
CA LEU A 12 4.63 -4.51 -43.48
C LEU A 12 3.75 -3.49 -44.20
N ALA A 13 4.38 -2.63 -45.01
CA ALA A 13 3.66 -1.73 -45.90
C ALA A 13 3.38 -2.48 -47.22
N ILE A 14 2.10 -2.82 -47.43
CA ILE A 14 1.64 -3.33 -48.72
C ILE A 14 1.16 -2.14 -49.54
N ALA A 15 1.97 -1.73 -50.51
CA ALA A 15 1.58 -0.75 -51.50
C ALA A 15 0.78 -1.45 -52.60
N PHE A 16 -0.51 -1.15 -52.72
CA PHE A 16 -1.32 -1.51 -53.85
C PHE A 16 -1.40 -0.32 -54.82
N ALA A 17 -0.59 -0.36 -55.86
CA ALA A 17 -0.73 0.54 -57.00
C ALA A 17 -1.62 -0.17 -58.04
N GLY A 18 -2.88 0.22 -58.09
CA GLY A 18 -3.86 -0.21 -59.10
C GLY A 18 -4.34 0.98 -59.91
N LEU A 19 -3.74 1.19 -61.07
CA LEU A 19 -4.15 2.19 -62.03
C LEU A 19 -5.32 1.62 -62.83
N LEU A 20 -6.56 2.16 -62.67
CA LEU A 20 -7.65 1.96 -63.61
C LEU A 20 -8.22 3.33 -63.97
N ALA A 21 -7.77 3.82 -65.13
CA ALA A 21 -8.43 4.91 -65.80
C ALA A 21 -9.71 4.35 -66.45
N GLY A 22 -10.84 4.63 -65.86
CA GLY A 22 -12.15 4.37 -66.39
C GLY A 22 -13.07 5.53 -65.99
N GLY A 23 -13.20 6.50 -66.86
CA GLY A 23 -14.12 7.60 -66.64
C GLY A 23 -15.57 7.11 -66.68
N THR A 24 -16.14 6.99 -65.49
CA THR A 24 -17.60 6.92 -65.34
C THR A 24 -18.02 8.14 -64.53
N TYR A 25 -18.85 8.95 -65.11
CA TYR A 25 -19.53 10.03 -64.42
C TYR A 25 -20.32 9.38 -63.27
N ALA A 26 -19.75 9.38 -62.09
CA ALA A 26 -20.44 9.00 -60.90
C ALA A 26 -21.45 10.12 -60.60
N GLN A 27 -22.73 9.90 -60.98
CA GLN A 27 -23.81 10.64 -60.35
C GLN A 27 -23.68 10.45 -58.84
N SER A 28 -23.44 11.51 -58.13
CA SER A 28 -23.53 11.53 -56.69
C SER A 28 -24.98 11.27 -56.28
N GLN A 29 -25.31 9.98 -56.18
CA GLN A 29 -26.60 9.61 -55.56
C GLN A 29 -26.48 9.94 -54.06
N ASP A 30 -27.31 10.86 -53.62
CA ASP A 30 -27.46 11.11 -52.19
C ASP A 30 -27.70 9.77 -51.48
N PRO A 31 -27.01 9.52 -50.40
CA PRO A 31 -27.11 8.24 -49.70
C PRO A 31 -28.57 8.00 -49.30
N THR A 32 -29.09 6.83 -49.65
CA THR A 32 -30.46 6.46 -49.22
C THR A 32 -30.56 6.47 -47.70
N PRO A 33 -31.73 6.73 -47.11
CA PRO A 33 -31.91 6.71 -45.64
C PRO A 33 -31.29 5.49 -44.97
N GLN A 34 -31.40 4.31 -45.62
CA GLN A 34 -30.79 3.06 -45.11
C GLN A 34 -29.27 3.08 -45.13
N GLN A 35 -28.66 3.77 -46.09
CA GLN A 35 -27.18 3.92 -46.15
C GLN A 35 -26.72 4.91 -45.08
N GLN A 36 -27.50 5.93 -44.77
CA GLN A 36 -27.19 6.85 -43.66
C GLN A 36 -27.30 6.15 -42.31
N ASP A 37 -28.33 5.32 -42.10
CA ASP A 37 -28.46 4.52 -40.87
C ASP A 37 -27.27 3.58 -40.68
N ILE A 38 -26.86 2.85 -41.71
CA ILE A 38 -25.67 1.99 -41.66
C ILE A 38 -24.38 2.78 -41.34
N GLN A 39 -24.27 4.01 -41.86
CA GLN A 39 -23.09 4.85 -41.55
C GLN A 39 -23.12 5.32 -40.11
N ASN A 40 -24.28 5.66 -39.56
CA ASN A 40 -24.44 6.07 -38.15
C ASN A 40 -24.15 4.88 -37.25
N ASP A 41 -24.71 3.72 -37.49
CA ASP A 41 -24.44 2.49 -36.75
C ASP A 41 -22.93 2.15 -36.70
N LYS A 42 -22.25 2.27 -37.85
CA LYS A 42 -20.78 2.08 -37.90
C LYS A 42 -20.01 3.09 -37.07
N LYS A 43 -20.52 4.30 -36.96
CA LYS A 43 -19.90 5.36 -36.15
C LYS A 43 -20.08 5.06 -34.68
N ASP A 44 -21.28 4.64 -34.29
CA ASP A 44 -21.62 4.28 -32.91
C ASP A 44 -20.80 3.04 -32.47
N ILE A 45 -20.72 2.01 -33.29
CA ILE A 45 -19.87 0.84 -33.01
C ILE A 45 -18.38 1.23 -32.85
N ARG A 46 -17.88 2.24 -33.58
CA ARG A 46 -16.51 2.72 -33.40
C ARG A 46 -16.32 3.45 -32.09
N ASN A 47 -17.31 4.24 -31.66
CA ASN A 47 -17.29 4.95 -30.38
C ASN A 47 -17.37 3.95 -29.23
N ASP A 48 -18.31 3.02 -29.26
CA ASP A 48 -18.43 1.96 -28.25
C ASP A 48 -17.13 1.15 -28.09
N LYS A 49 -16.45 0.85 -29.20
CA LYS A 49 -15.15 0.17 -29.14
C LYS A 49 -14.07 1.01 -28.47
N LYS A 50 -14.08 2.33 -28.66
CA LYS A 50 -13.13 3.24 -27.99
C LYS A 50 -13.42 3.31 -26.50
N ASP A 51 -14.69 3.44 -26.14
CA ASP A 51 -15.13 3.51 -24.75
C ASP A 51 -14.81 2.21 -24.02
N LEU A 52 -15.09 1.07 -24.63
CA LEU A 52 -14.71 -0.23 -24.10
C LEU A 52 -13.18 -0.39 -23.92
N ALA A 53 -12.39 0.18 -24.85
CA ALA A 53 -10.93 0.14 -24.73
C ALA A 53 -10.43 1.01 -23.57
N LYS A 54 -11.08 2.18 -23.35
CA LYS A 54 -10.82 3.06 -22.23
C LYS A 54 -11.15 2.38 -20.91
N ASP A 55 -12.36 1.85 -20.76
CA ASP A 55 -12.80 1.18 -19.54
C ASP A 55 -11.92 -0.02 -19.16
N ARG A 56 -11.40 -0.74 -20.18
CA ARG A 56 -10.40 -1.79 -19.94
C ARG A 56 -9.07 -1.25 -19.42
N ALA A 57 -8.65 -0.09 -19.90
CA ALA A 57 -7.42 0.56 -19.44
C ALA A 57 -7.58 1.05 -18.01
N ASP A 58 -8.71 1.68 -17.69
CA ASP A 58 -9.04 2.19 -16.36
C ASP A 58 -9.10 1.04 -15.34
N ARG A 59 -9.82 -0.05 -15.66
CA ARG A 59 -9.84 -1.26 -14.81
C ARG A 59 -8.45 -1.86 -14.57
N ASN A 60 -7.56 -1.81 -15.58
CA ASN A 60 -6.19 -2.31 -15.40
C ASN A 60 -5.34 -1.36 -14.54
N ALA A 61 -5.65 -0.04 -14.52
CA ALA A 61 -5.07 0.92 -13.59
C ALA A 61 -5.53 0.63 -12.17
N ASP A 62 -6.83 0.54 -11.93
CA ASP A 62 -7.41 0.21 -10.61
C ASP A 62 -6.88 -1.10 -10.04
N GLN A 63 -6.68 -2.11 -10.91
CA GLN A 63 -6.10 -3.38 -10.45
C GLN A 63 -4.63 -3.20 -10.00
N ARG A 64 -3.88 -2.29 -10.62
CA ARG A 64 -2.51 -1.97 -10.19
C ARG A 64 -2.52 -1.25 -8.85
N ASP A 65 -3.45 -0.31 -8.68
CA ASP A 65 -3.59 0.47 -7.46
C ASP A 65 -4.01 -0.43 -6.28
N VAL A 66 -5.00 -1.31 -6.47
CA VAL A 66 -5.35 -2.37 -5.50
C VAL A 66 -4.15 -3.25 -5.13
N ASN A 67 -3.25 -3.54 -6.07
CA ASN A 67 -2.07 -4.35 -5.77
C ASN A 67 -0.98 -3.54 -5.04
N HIS A 68 -0.89 -2.24 -5.29
CA HIS A 68 -0.01 -1.31 -4.57
C HIS A 68 -0.47 -1.21 -3.11
N ASP A 69 -1.72 -0.86 -2.87
CA ASP A 69 -2.30 -0.72 -1.52
C ASP A 69 -2.16 -1.98 -0.67
N LYS A 70 -2.30 -3.15 -1.30
CA LYS A 70 -2.05 -4.42 -0.59
C LYS A 70 -0.62 -4.57 -0.13
N ARG A 71 0.35 -4.07 -0.90
CA ARG A 71 1.77 -4.12 -0.53
C ARG A 71 2.06 -3.15 0.61
N ASP A 72 1.52 -1.95 0.52
CA ASP A 72 1.69 -0.92 1.53
C ASP A 72 1.06 -1.37 2.84
N LEU A 73 -0.18 -1.85 2.81
CA LEU A 73 -0.84 -2.46 3.97
C LEU A 73 -0.04 -3.63 4.58
N SER A 74 0.66 -4.41 3.76
CA SER A 74 1.52 -5.50 4.25
C SER A 74 2.77 -4.97 4.93
N LYS A 75 3.36 -3.90 4.37
CA LYS A 75 4.53 -3.22 4.93
C LYS A 75 4.18 -2.59 6.29
N ASP A 76 3.12 -1.79 6.36
CA ASP A 76 2.70 -1.12 7.59
C ASP A 76 2.38 -2.10 8.72
N ARG A 77 1.82 -3.26 8.37
CA ARG A 77 1.63 -4.34 9.35
C ARG A 77 2.93 -4.94 9.84
N ALA A 78 3.94 -5.03 8.98
CA ALA A 78 5.26 -5.54 9.36
C ALA A 78 5.97 -4.53 10.27
N ASP A 79 5.91 -3.25 9.93
CA ASP A 79 6.50 -2.15 10.70
C ASP A 79 5.83 -2.06 12.09
N ARG A 80 4.51 -2.03 12.17
CA ARG A 80 3.78 -2.08 13.44
C ARG A 80 4.15 -3.31 14.30
N ASN A 81 4.40 -4.47 13.67
CA ASN A 81 4.81 -5.66 14.41
C ASN A 81 6.27 -5.58 14.88
N ALA A 82 7.13 -4.82 14.19
CA ALA A 82 8.48 -4.50 14.65
C ALA A 82 8.41 -3.58 15.86
N ASP A 83 7.70 -2.46 15.78
CA ASP A 83 7.49 -1.53 16.90
C ASP A 83 6.93 -2.23 18.15
N GLN A 84 6.01 -3.17 17.96
CA GLN A 84 5.47 -3.93 19.10
C GLN A 84 6.55 -4.81 19.76
N ARG A 85 7.51 -5.33 18.99
CA ARG A 85 8.65 -6.09 19.56
C ARG A 85 9.58 -5.17 20.32
N ASP A 86 9.85 -3.99 19.79
CA ASP A 86 10.71 -2.99 20.40
C ASP A 86 10.09 -2.46 21.70
N ILE A 87 8.79 -2.14 21.71
CA ILE A 87 8.02 -1.82 22.93
C ILE A 87 8.15 -2.92 24.00
N ASN A 88 8.09 -4.20 23.58
CA ASN A 88 8.21 -5.32 24.52
C ASN A 88 9.66 -5.48 25.04
N HIS A 89 10.66 -5.15 24.23
CA HIS A 89 12.06 -5.15 24.61
C HIS A 89 12.33 -4.05 25.65
N ASP A 90 11.99 -2.80 25.33
CA ASP A 90 12.16 -1.64 26.21
C ASP A 90 11.40 -1.81 27.52
N GLY A 91 10.23 -2.43 27.48
CA GLY A 91 9.48 -2.76 28.67
C GLY A 91 10.21 -3.73 29.60
N ARG A 92 11.01 -4.65 29.04
CA ARG A 92 11.83 -5.59 29.83
C ARG A 92 13.05 -4.88 30.41
N ASP A 93 13.72 -4.05 29.62
CA ASP A 93 14.88 -3.30 30.04
C ASP A 93 14.52 -2.29 31.14
N LEU A 94 13.43 -1.55 30.96
CA LEU A 94 12.89 -0.68 31.99
C LEU A 94 12.57 -1.42 33.31
N ASN A 95 12.09 -2.66 33.24
CA ASN A 95 11.84 -3.47 34.43
C ASN A 95 13.13 -3.93 35.11
N LYS A 96 14.15 -4.28 34.32
CA LYS A 96 15.48 -4.64 34.81
C LYS A 96 16.12 -3.45 35.52
N ASP A 97 16.17 -2.30 34.90
CA ASP A 97 16.76 -1.09 35.48
C ASP A 97 16.07 -0.66 36.79
N ARG A 98 14.76 -0.85 36.85
CA ARG A 98 14.01 -0.63 38.10
C ARG A 98 14.41 -1.60 39.21
N MET A 99 14.68 -2.86 38.87
CA MET A 99 15.13 -3.86 39.82
C MET A 99 16.54 -3.53 40.32
N ASP A 100 17.45 -3.16 39.39
CA ASP A 100 18.82 -2.78 39.71
C ASP A 100 18.84 -1.53 40.59
N ARG A 101 18.14 -0.47 40.22
CA ARG A 101 17.96 0.71 41.08
C ARG A 101 17.42 0.40 42.47
N ASN A 102 16.46 -0.54 42.56
CA ASN A 102 15.88 -0.92 43.86
C ASN A 102 16.88 -1.74 44.69
N LYS A 103 17.77 -2.49 44.04
CA LYS A 103 18.91 -3.17 44.70
C LYS A 103 19.89 -2.15 45.27
N ASP A 104 20.35 -1.24 44.43
CA ASP A 104 21.29 -0.16 44.86
C ASP A 104 20.71 0.66 46.00
N GLN A 105 19.40 0.93 45.99
CA GLN A 105 18.79 1.62 47.11
C GLN A 105 18.84 0.83 48.42
N ARG A 106 18.75 -0.51 48.34
CA ARG A 106 18.92 -1.38 49.53
C ARG A 106 20.36 -1.37 50.02
N ASP A 107 21.32 -1.45 49.09
CA ASP A 107 22.76 -1.42 49.39
C ASP A 107 23.12 -0.07 50.02
N ILE A 108 22.68 1.05 49.47
CA ILE A 108 22.78 2.39 50.07
C ILE A 108 22.25 2.43 51.52
N ASN A 109 21.10 1.79 51.78
CA ASN A 109 20.50 1.78 53.14
C ASN A 109 21.35 0.91 54.10
N HIS A 110 21.87 -0.22 53.60
CA HIS A 110 22.81 -1.07 54.35
C HIS A 110 24.08 -0.32 54.71
N ASP A 111 24.73 0.30 53.73
CA ASP A 111 25.98 1.03 53.90
C ASP A 111 25.86 2.22 54.84
N LYS A 112 24.73 2.94 54.78
CA LYS A 112 24.44 3.99 55.76
C LYS A 112 24.36 3.45 57.20
N ALA A 113 23.72 2.28 57.37
CA ALA A 113 23.61 1.64 58.67
C ALA A 113 24.98 1.13 59.17
N GLN A 114 25.82 0.62 58.25
CA GLN A 114 27.18 0.19 58.57
C GLN A 114 28.07 1.37 58.92
N LEU A 115 28.10 2.43 58.12
CA LEU A 115 28.83 3.65 58.40
C LEU A 115 28.48 4.24 59.77
N ALA A 116 27.16 4.20 60.13
CA ALA A 116 26.73 4.68 61.43
C ALA A 116 27.25 3.81 62.60
N ARG A 117 27.34 2.49 62.39
CA ARG A 117 27.92 1.55 63.36
C ARG A 117 29.42 1.72 63.52
N ASP A 118 30.13 1.78 62.38
CA ASP A 118 31.59 1.86 62.39
C ASP A 118 32.09 3.23 62.85
N GLY A 119 31.34 4.29 62.56
CA GLY A 119 31.59 5.61 63.12
C GLY A 119 31.43 5.67 64.64
N LYS A 120 30.52 4.88 65.23
CA LYS A 120 30.37 4.76 66.71
C LYS A 120 31.44 3.89 67.34
N ASN A 121 31.81 2.79 66.69
CA ASN A 121 32.70 1.79 67.26
C ASN A 121 34.18 2.18 67.13
N PHE A 122 34.57 2.77 66.01
CA PHE A 122 35.96 3.02 65.64
C PHE A 122 36.26 4.50 65.42
N GLY A 123 35.23 5.35 65.50
CA GLY A 123 35.36 6.79 65.22
C GLY A 123 35.08 7.14 63.77
N ALA A 124 34.57 8.36 63.61
CA ALA A 124 34.11 8.84 62.29
C ALA A 124 35.23 8.91 61.21
N ASN A 125 36.49 8.98 61.61
CA ASN A 125 37.65 9.04 60.71
C ASN A 125 38.45 7.75 60.64
N SER A 126 37.90 6.63 61.16
CA SER A 126 38.52 5.32 61.06
C SER A 126 38.63 4.85 59.61
N ALA A 127 39.55 3.93 59.34
CA ALA A 127 39.72 3.37 58.01
C ALA A 127 38.43 2.66 57.53
N GLN A 128 37.71 2.02 58.46
CA GLN A 128 36.40 1.37 58.18
C GLN A 128 35.36 2.40 57.75
N ALA A 129 35.19 3.47 58.55
CA ALA A 129 34.24 4.51 58.20
C ALA A 129 34.57 5.26 56.90
N GLN A 130 35.85 5.32 56.53
CA GLN A 130 36.26 5.87 55.21
C GLN A 130 35.97 4.91 54.06
N ALA A 131 36.12 3.59 54.26
CA ALA A 131 35.75 2.59 53.30
C ALA A 131 34.24 2.64 53.04
N ASP A 132 33.40 2.55 54.09
CA ASP A 132 31.97 2.64 53.99
C ASP A 132 31.46 3.91 53.27
N ARG A 133 32.15 5.06 53.46
CA ARG A 133 31.81 6.28 52.70
C ARG A 133 32.07 6.16 51.22
N LYS A 134 33.16 5.46 50.84
CA LYS A 134 33.46 5.22 49.41
C LYS A 134 32.44 4.31 48.78
N ASP A 135 32.07 3.23 49.47
CA ASP A 135 31.08 2.28 48.98
C ASP A 135 29.70 2.94 48.86
N LEU A 136 29.26 3.67 49.87
CA LEU A 136 28.05 4.47 49.83
C LEU A 136 28.06 5.53 48.71
N HIS A 137 29.23 6.09 48.37
CA HIS A 137 29.34 7.02 47.26
C HIS A 137 29.21 6.30 45.93
N ALA A 138 29.86 5.12 45.76
CA ALA A 138 29.73 4.28 44.55
C ALA A 138 28.28 3.89 44.30
N ASP A 139 27.61 3.32 45.29
CA ASP A 139 26.19 2.90 45.19
C ASP A 139 25.24 4.06 44.80
N ARG A 140 25.52 5.25 45.31
CA ARG A 140 24.76 6.45 44.93
C ARG A 140 24.97 6.85 43.47
N VAL A 141 26.20 6.68 42.98
CA VAL A 141 26.54 6.96 41.57
C VAL A 141 25.81 5.96 40.68
N ASP A 142 25.87 4.67 41.01
CA ASP A 142 25.22 3.60 40.25
C ASP A 142 23.71 3.76 40.23
N ARG A 143 23.07 3.98 41.37
CA ARG A 143 21.65 4.29 41.45
C ARG A 143 21.24 5.50 40.58
N ASN A 144 22.08 6.56 40.56
CA ASN A 144 21.81 7.75 39.75
C ASN A 144 22.00 7.49 38.27
N LYS A 145 22.86 6.51 37.89
CA LYS A 145 23.00 6.03 36.53
C LYS A 145 21.74 5.26 36.11
N ASP A 146 21.34 4.28 36.91
CA ASP A 146 20.10 3.49 36.64
C ASP A 146 18.86 4.39 36.50
N GLN A 147 18.79 5.45 37.30
CA GLN A 147 17.68 6.39 37.18
C GLN A 147 17.72 7.18 35.85
N ARG A 148 18.91 7.44 35.29
CA ARG A 148 19.03 8.07 33.96
C ARG A 148 18.63 7.08 32.86
N ASP A 149 19.06 5.82 32.99
CA ASP A 149 18.76 4.77 32.05
C ASP A 149 17.24 4.50 32.04
N ILE A 150 16.58 4.43 33.20
CA ILE A 150 15.09 4.38 33.34
C ILE A 150 14.41 5.56 32.63
N ASN A 151 14.98 6.77 32.72
CA ASN A 151 14.36 7.93 32.08
C ASN A 151 14.53 7.89 30.55
N HIS A 152 15.67 7.37 30.07
CA HIS A 152 15.95 7.13 28.66
C HIS A 152 14.97 6.11 28.08
N ASP A 153 14.89 4.90 28.69
CA ASP A 153 14.01 3.82 28.25
C ASP A 153 12.53 4.21 28.22
N ARG A 154 12.14 5.06 29.18
CA ARG A 154 10.79 5.65 29.14
C ARG A 154 10.57 6.56 27.93
N GLY A 155 11.61 7.30 27.55
CA GLY A 155 11.61 8.16 26.37
C GLY A 155 11.41 7.32 25.09
N ASP A 156 12.21 6.28 24.96
CA ASP A 156 12.18 5.36 23.81
C ASP A 156 10.84 4.61 23.75
N LEU A 157 10.39 4.05 24.87
CA LEU A 157 9.08 3.40 24.95
C LEU A 157 7.92 4.33 24.54
N ASN A 158 7.99 5.62 24.86
CA ASN A 158 6.96 6.57 24.44
C ASN A 158 7.05 6.87 22.95
N LYS A 159 8.25 6.93 22.39
CA LYS A 159 8.51 7.11 20.95
C LYS A 159 7.95 5.92 20.17
N ASP A 160 8.32 4.70 20.53
CA ASP A 160 7.86 3.48 19.87
C ASP A 160 6.34 3.32 19.91
N ARG A 161 5.73 3.71 21.03
CA ARG A 161 4.27 3.76 21.12
C ARG A 161 3.64 4.78 20.19
N ALA A 162 4.29 5.92 20.00
CA ALA A 162 3.81 6.95 19.08
C ALA A 162 3.95 6.49 17.62
N GLU A 163 5.06 5.84 17.26
CA GLU A 163 5.33 5.26 15.94
C GLU A 163 4.29 4.16 15.64
N ARG A 164 4.13 3.18 16.53
CA ARG A 164 3.10 2.15 16.38
C ARG A 164 1.67 2.73 16.21
N ASN A 165 1.37 3.83 16.88
CA ASN A 165 0.05 4.47 16.74
C ASN A 165 -0.08 5.23 15.41
N ALA A 166 1.04 5.71 14.83
CA ALA A 166 1.08 6.25 13.47
C ALA A 166 0.82 5.14 12.45
N ASP A 167 1.57 4.06 12.50
CA ASP A 167 1.40 2.88 11.65
C ASP A 167 -0.04 2.32 11.69
N GLN A 168 -0.64 2.32 12.87
CA GLN A 168 -2.05 1.89 12.99
C GLN A 168 -3.00 2.84 12.26
N ARG A 169 -2.72 4.15 12.21
CA ARG A 169 -3.51 5.11 11.41
C ARG A 169 -3.32 4.88 9.93
N ASP A 170 -2.08 4.63 9.50
CA ASP A 170 -1.74 4.38 8.11
C ASP A 170 -2.38 3.07 7.62
N ILE A 171 -2.31 2.00 8.41
CA ILE A 171 -3.06 0.76 8.18
C ILE A 171 -4.58 1.01 8.01
N ASN A 172 -5.15 1.91 8.77
CA ASN A 172 -6.59 2.21 8.67
C ASN A 172 -6.91 3.03 7.42
N HIS A 173 -6.00 3.92 7.01
CA HIS A 173 -6.08 4.68 5.76
C HIS A 173 -6.02 3.73 4.56
N ASP A 174 -4.98 2.91 4.47
CA ASP A 174 -4.76 1.94 3.40
C ASP A 174 -5.92 0.96 3.23
N LYS A 175 -6.51 0.52 4.34
CA LYS A 175 -7.71 -0.32 4.29
C LYS A 175 -8.89 0.40 3.66
N LYS A 176 -9.03 1.69 3.89
CA LYS A 176 -10.10 2.51 3.33
C LYS A 176 -9.88 2.71 1.83
N ASP A 177 -8.65 3.01 1.44
CA ASP A 177 -8.29 3.20 0.03
C ASP A 177 -8.45 1.89 -0.74
N LEU A 178 -7.94 0.79 -0.22
CA LEU A 178 -8.16 -0.53 -0.78
C LEU A 178 -9.65 -0.90 -0.93
N ALA A 179 -10.50 -0.43 -0.02
CA ALA A 179 -11.94 -0.65 -0.13
C ALA A 179 -12.59 0.20 -1.24
N ASN A 180 -12.13 1.45 -1.41
CA ASN A 180 -12.55 2.34 -2.48
C ASN A 180 -12.14 1.79 -3.85
N ASP A 181 -10.87 1.46 -4.02
CA ASP A 181 -10.33 0.89 -5.26
C ASP A 181 -11.04 -0.39 -5.71
N ARG A 182 -11.38 -1.24 -4.73
CA ARG A 182 -12.19 -2.43 -5.02
C ARG A 182 -13.61 -2.09 -5.47
N LYS A 183 -14.19 -1.03 -4.93
CA LYS A 183 -15.53 -0.57 -5.31
C LYS A 183 -15.50 -0.01 -6.72
N ASP A 184 -14.52 0.81 -7.04
CA ASP A 184 -14.37 1.45 -8.35
C ASP A 184 -14.12 0.38 -9.42
N ARG A 185 -13.19 -0.54 -9.19
CA ARG A 185 -12.98 -1.69 -10.08
C ARG A 185 -14.24 -2.54 -10.30
N ASN A 186 -15.05 -2.74 -9.26
CA ASN A 186 -16.29 -3.52 -9.39
C ASN A 186 -17.35 -2.75 -10.17
N GLN A 187 -17.36 -1.42 -10.10
CA GLN A 187 -18.22 -0.57 -10.89
C GLN A 187 -17.83 -0.65 -12.37
N ASP A 188 -16.56 -0.45 -12.69
CA ASP A 188 -16.01 -0.57 -14.03
C ASP A 188 -16.34 -1.92 -14.70
N GLN A 189 -16.26 -2.98 -13.89
CA GLN A 189 -16.63 -4.32 -14.39
C GLN A 189 -18.12 -4.43 -14.76
N LYS A 190 -19.00 -3.79 -14.00
CA LYS A 190 -20.44 -3.75 -14.30
C LYS A 190 -20.74 -2.94 -15.56
N ASP A 191 -20.08 -1.80 -15.68
CA ASP A 191 -20.26 -0.89 -16.80
C ASP A 191 -19.79 -1.55 -18.11
N GLN A 192 -18.66 -2.25 -18.10
CA GLN A 192 -18.21 -3.07 -19.22
C GLN A 192 -19.22 -4.17 -19.61
N GLN A 193 -19.74 -4.90 -18.63
CA GLN A 193 -20.75 -5.92 -18.91
C GLN A 193 -22.04 -5.32 -19.50
N GLY A 194 -22.41 -4.13 -19.05
CA GLY A 194 -23.54 -3.37 -19.58
C GLY A 194 -23.33 -3.01 -21.05
N GLN A 195 -22.17 -2.48 -21.40
CA GLN A 195 -21.79 -2.12 -22.76
C GLN A 195 -21.70 -3.34 -23.69
N GLU A 196 -21.09 -4.43 -23.23
CA GLU A 196 -21.01 -5.67 -24.02
C GLU A 196 -22.42 -6.25 -24.33
N ARG A 197 -23.33 -6.20 -23.37
CA ARG A 197 -24.72 -6.62 -23.58
C ARG A 197 -25.48 -5.71 -24.56
N SER A 198 -25.24 -4.40 -24.51
CA SER A 198 -25.83 -3.43 -25.43
C SER A 198 -25.31 -3.66 -26.85
N ALA A 199 -24.01 -3.85 -27.01
CA ALA A 199 -23.39 -4.16 -28.30
C ALA A 199 -23.90 -5.48 -28.91
N GLN A 200 -24.15 -6.50 -28.10
CA GLN A 200 -24.72 -7.77 -28.56
C GLN A 200 -26.20 -7.62 -28.99
N ARG A 201 -26.96 -6.79 -28.28
CA ARG A 201 -28.37 -6.53 -28.66
C ARG A 201 -28.48 -5.78 -29.97
N SER A 202 -27.61 -4.78 -30.22
CA SER A 202 -27.59 -4.03 -31.48
C SER A 202 -27.19 -4.91 -32.68
N GLN A 203 -26.32 -5.89 -32.49
CA GLN A 203 -25.95 -6.87 -33.53
C GLN A 203 -27.01 -7.94 -33.77
N GLY A 204 -27.82 -8.30 -32.74
CA GLY A 204 -28.87 -9.29 -32.83
C GLY A 204 -30.17 -8.74 -33.45
N SER A 205 -30.35 -7.44 -33.55
CA SER A 205 -31.51 -6.77 -34.11
C SER A 205 -31.39 -6.44 -35.60
N ALA A 206 -30.36 -7.01 -36.28
CA ALA A 206 -30.31 -6.94 -37.74
C ALA A 206 -31.64 -7.47 -38.34
N PRO A 207 -32.30 -6.70 -39.21
CA PRO A 207 -33.69 -6.92 -39.55
C PRO A 207 -33.92 -8.31 -40.15
N ARG A 208 -34.90 -9.03 -39.60
CA ARG A 208 -35.41 -10.31 -40.13
C ARG A 208 -35.74 -10.25 -41.62
N GLN A 209 -35.82 -9.07 -42.24
CA GLN A 209 -36.06 -8.83 -43.64
C GLN A 209 -34.92 -9.34 -44.57
N ALA A 210 -33.66 -9.38 -44.09
CA ALA A 210 -32.58 -9.93 -44.91
C ALA A 210 -32.63 -11.46 -45.08
N ARG A 211 -33.38 -12.16 -44.22
CA ARG A 211 -33.60 -13.60 -44.36
C ARG A 211 -34.73 -13.96 -45.32
N ALA A 212 -35.72 -13.07 -45.50
CA ALA A 212 -36.83 -13.29 -46.39
C ALA A 212 -36.45 -13.17 -47.88
N LEU A 213 -35.50 -12.31 -48.20
CA LEU A 213 -35.01 -12.13 -49.59
C LEU A 213 -34.14 -13.27 -50.10
N ARG A 214 -33.52 -14.08 -49.22
CA ARG A 214 -32.75 -15.27 -49.67
C ARG A 214 -33.61 -16.48 -49.98
N ALA A 215 -34.85 -16.52 -49.51
CA ALA A 215 -35.78 -17.63 -49.80
C ALA A 215 -36.49 -17.50 -51.16
N VAL A 216 -36.47 -16.30 -51.75
CA VAL A 216 -37.18 -16.06 -53.04
C VAL A 216 -36.27 -16.27 -54.27
N PHE A 217 -34.93 -16.39 -54.07
CA PHE A 217 -33.99 -16.59 -55.18
C PHE A 217 -33.54 -18.06 -55.39
N ASN A 218 -34.13 -19.01 -54.65
CA ASN A 218 -33.83 -20.45 -54.77
C ASN A 218 -35.08 -21.30 -55.21
N CYS A 219 -35.97 -20.73 -56.02
CA CYS A 219 -36.93 -21.51 -56.78
C CYS A 219 -36.71 -21.33 -58.26
#